data_5453763272c8caeef5931d4c553cd7dd
#
_entry.id   5453763272c8caeef5931d4c553cd7dd
#
_cell.length_a   1.000
_cell.length_b   1.000
_cell.length_c   1.000
_cell.angle_alpha   90.00
_cell.angle_beta   90.00
_cell.angle_gamma   90.00
#
_symmetry.space_group_name_H-M   'P 1'
#
loop_
_entity.id
_entity.type
_entity.pdbx_description
1 polymer ?
#
loop_
_entity_poly.entity_id
_entity_poly.type
_entity_poly.pdbx_seq_one_letter_code
_entity_poly.pdbx_strand_id
1 'polypeptide(L)'
;MRIDKCYFCSKSCYPGHGVVFVRNDAKSFRFCSSKCNKLFKAKKNPRKLKWTKAYRAAHGKEMTCDSVLDFEKRRHIPIRYNRDLMVKTIQAMKRVEEIKAAR
;
A
#
# COMPACT_ATOMS: atom_id res chain seq x y z
N MET A 1 -15.62 -13.00 -6.55
CA MET A 1 -15.70 -11.73 -7.33
C MET A 1 -14.30 -11.16 -7.51
N ARG A 2 -13.92 -10.81 -8.74
CA ARG A 2 -12.60 -10.23 -9.02
C ARG A 2 -12.64 -8.71 -8.82
N ILE A 3 -11.76 -8.19 -7.97
CA ILE A 3 -11.59 -6.75 -7.73
C ILE A 3 -10.26 -6.34 -8.35
N ASP A 4 -10.31 -5.48 -9.36
CA ASP A 4 -9.12 -4.99 -10.04
C ASP A 4 -8.62 -3.70 -9.37
N LYS A 5 -7.35 -3.37 -9.63
CA LYS A 5 -6.76 -2.10 -9.14
C LYS A 5 -6.66 -1.09 -10.28
N CYS A 6 -6.93 0.15 -9.96
CA CYS A 6 -6.75 1.26 -10.89
C CYS A 6 -5.28 1.38 -11.29
N TYR A 7 -5.03 1.40 -12.59
CA TYR A 7 -3.66 1.49 -13.13
C TYR A 7 -2.95 2.80 -12.73
N PHE A 8 -3.70 3.88 -12.54
CA PHE A 8 -3.13 5.18 -12.23
C PHE A 8 -2.95 5.45 -10.73
N CYS A 9 -4.00 5.29 -9.92
CA CYS A 9 -3.98 5.64 -8.50
C CYS A 9 -3.94 4.44 -7.55
N SER A 10 -4.02 3.21 -8.08
CA SER A 10 -4.05 1.94 -7.33
C SER A 10 -5.27 1.74 -6.41
N LYS A 11 -6.32 2.58 -6.54
CA LYS A 11 -7.59 2.38 -5.85
C LYS A 11 -8.27 1.11 -6.37
N SER A 12 -8.99 0.38 -5.51
CA SER A 12 -9.79 -0.78 -5.90
C SER A 12 -10.92 -0.37 -6.85
N CYS A 13 -11.04 -1.08 -7.97
CA CYS A 13 -12.10 -0.91 -8.97
C CYS A 13 -13.06 -2.07 -8.83
N TYR A 14 -14.27 -1.79 -8.32
CA TYR A 14 -15.32 -2.79 -8.18
C TYR A 14 -16.01 -3.05 -9.53
N PRO A 15 -16.60 -4.25 -9.73
CA PRO A 15 -17.39 -4.54 -10.93
C PRO A 15 -18.50 -3.50 -11.15
N GLY A 16 -18.72 -3.11 -12.39
CA GLY A 16 -19.72 -2.09 -12.75
C GLY A 16 -19.26 -0.64 -12.56
N HIS A 17 -18.10 -0.41 -11.98
CA HIS A 17 -17.54 0.94 -11.76
C HIS A 17 -16.24 1.14 -12.52
N GLY A 18 -15.99 2.38 -12.93
CA GLY A 18 -14.76 2.77 -13.59
C GLY A 18 -14.82 2.70 -15.09
N VAL A 19 -13.66 2.88 -15.73
CA VAL A 19 -13.48 2.92 -17.18
C VAL A 19 -12.36 1.97 -17.57
N VAL A 20 -12.56 1.22 -18.64
CA VAL A 20 -11.50 0.39 -19.25
C VAL A 20 -11.05 1.06 -20.53
N PHE A 21 -9.76 1.24 -20.68
CA PHE A 21 -9.14 1.73 -21.90
C PHE A 21 -8.31 0.61 -22.52
N VAL A 22 -8.58 0.28 -23.76
CA VAL A 22 -7.81 -0.70 -24.52
C VAL A 22 -6.97 0.05 -25.55
N ARG A 23 -5.68 -0.16 -25.50
CA ARG A 23 -4.72 0.42 -26.43
C ARG A 23 -4.62 -0.46 -27.70
N ASN A 24 -4.13 0.08 -28.80
CA ASN A 24 -4.02 -0.65 -30.07
C ASN A 24 -3.11 -1.89 -30.02
N ASP A 25 -2.22 -2.00 -29.03
CA ASP A 25 -1.39 -3.17 -28.75
C ASP A 25 -2.12 -4.24 -27.90
N ALA A 26 -3.44 -4.18 -27.83
CA ALA A 26 -4.31 -5.07 -27.04
C ALA A 26 -4.12 -5.03 -25.52
N LYS A 27 -3.31 -4.11 -24.97
CA LYS A 27 -3.18 -3.91 -23.52
C LYS A 27 -4.38 -3.15 -22.96
N SER A 28 -5.04 -3.75 -21.98
CA SER A 28 -6.18 -3.16 -21.28
C SER A 28 -5.73 -2.48 -19.98
N PHE A 29 -6.21 -1.26 -19.75
CA PHE A 29 -5.95 -0.48 -18.54
C PHE A 29 -7.26 -0.17 -17.85
N ARG A 30 -7.37 -0.50 -16.56
CA ARG A 30 -8.55 -0.17 -15.75
C ARG A 30 -8.32 1.07 -14.93
N PHE A 31 -9.31 1.96 -14.92
CA PHE A 31 -9.31 3.20 -14.15
C PHE A 31 -10.55 3.26 -13.26
N CYS A 32 -10.37 3.73 -12.02
CA CYS A 32 -11.48 3.88 -11.08
C CYS A 32 -12.44 5.02 -11.46
N SER A 33 -11.98 5.99 -12.25
CA SER A 33 -12.76 7.16 -12.64
C SER A 33 -12.24 7.80 -13.92
N SER A 34 -13.05 8.68 -14.52
CA SER A 34 -12.68 9.50 -15.68
C SER A 34 -11.46 10.39 -15.42
N LYS A 35 -11.28 10.87 -14.18
CA LYS A 35 -10.10 11.63 -13.76
C LYS A 35 -8.80 10.87 -14.00
N CYS A 36 -8.72 9.60 -13.56
CA CYS A 36 -7.54 8.76 -13.78
C CYS A 36 -7.28 8.48 -15.25
N ASN A 37 -8.33 8.23 -16.03
CA ASN A 37 -8.23 8.04 -17.48
C ASN A 37 -7.71 9.31 -18.19
N LYS A 38 -8.24 10.49 -17.85
CA LYS A 38 -7.75 11.78 -18.37
C LYS A 38 -6.26 12.01 -18.08
N LEU A 39 -5.85 11.80 -16.84
CA LEU A 39 -4.45 11.97 -16.41
C LEU A 39 -3.51 10.97 -17.09
N PHE A 40 -3.96 9.75 -17.33
CA PHE A 40 -3.20 8.75 -18.07
C PHE A 40 -3.02 9.17 -19.54
N LYS A 41 -4.09 9.60 -20.23
CA LYS A 41 -4.02 10.12 -21.59
C LYS A 41 -3.15 11.37 -21.71
N ALA A 42 -3.17 12.24 -20.70
CA ALA A 42 -2.30 13.41 -20.59
C ALA A 42 -0.84 13.08 -20.22
N LYS A 43 -0.48 11.78 -20.17
CA LYS A 43 0.88 11.30 -19.83
C LYS A 43 1.43 11.83 -18.50
N LYS A 44 0.56 12.15 -17.54
CA LYS A 44 0.99 12.56 -16.19
C LYS A 44 1.59 11.39 -15.43
N ASN A 45 2.68 11.64 -14.71
CA ASN A 45 3.34 10.60 -13.92
C ASN A 45 2.62 10.43 -12.56
N PRO A 46 2.13 9.22 -12.22
CA PRO A 46 1.48 8.96 -10.94
C PRO A 46 2.38 9.26 -9.73
N ARG A 47 3.69 9.05 -9.85
CA ARG A 47 4.65 9.29 -8.75
C ARG A 47 4.84 10.77 -8.40
N LYS A 48 4.44 11.70 -9.28
CA LYS A 48 4.51 13.14 -9.03
C LYS A 48 3.22 13.71 -8.43
N LEU A 49 2.12 12.96 -8.45
CA LEU A 49 0.82 13.41 -7.95
C LEU A 49 0.62 12.97 -6.51
N LYS A 50 0.57 13.92 -5.58
CA LYS A 50 0.58 13.72 -4.12
C LYS A 50 -0.52 12.77 -3.58
N TRP A 51 -1.65 12.66 -4.28
CA TRP A 51 -2.80 11.85 -3.86
C TRP A 51 -2.74 10.39 -4.31
N THR A 52 -1.83 10.00 -5.19
CA THR A 52 -1.71 8.62 -5.66
C THR A 52 -0.97 7.74 -4.65
N LYS A 53 -1.27 6.44 -4.63
CA LYS A 53 -0.53 5.49 -3.80
C LYS A 53 0.95 5.39 -4.17
N ALA A 54 1.27 5.53 -5.45
CA ALA A 54 2.66 5.53 -5.92
C ALA A 54 3.48 6.67 -5.32
N TYR A 55 2.91 7.89 -5.23
CA TYR A 55 3.55 9.02 -4.56
C TYR A 55 3.69 8.78 -3.05
N ARG A 56 2.59 8.36 -2.39
CA ARG A 56 2.57 8.13 -0.94
C ARG A 56 3.56 7.05 -0.50
N ALA A 57 3.65 5.95 -1.26
CA ALA A 57 4.64 4.90 -0.99
C ALA A 57 6.08 5.40 -1.16
N ALA A 58 6.37 6.18 -2.21
CA ALA A 58 7.70 6.73 -2.45
C ALA A 58 8.16 7.74 -1.37
N HIS A 59 7.20 8.39 -0.68
CA HIS A 59 7.48 9.39 0.37
C HIS A 59 7.22 8.87 1.80
N GLY A 60 7.11 7.54 1.96
CA GLY A 60 6.92 6.90 3.27
C GLY A 60 5.62 7.28 4.00
N LYS A 61 4.60 7.74 3.29
CA LYS A 61 3.30 8.17 3.85
C LYS A 61 2.27 7.04 3.95
N GLU A 62 2.68 5.80 3.77
CA GLU A 62 1.81 4.62 3.87
C GLU A 62 2.01 3.94 5.23
N MET A 63 0.95 3.82 6.01
CA MET A 63 1.01 3.14 7.32
C MET A 63 1.16 1.62 7.19
N THR A 64 0.81 1.02 6.04
CA THR A 64 0.91 -0.43 5.79
C THR A 64 2.34 -0.96 5.74
N CYS A 65 3.34 -0.09 5.55
CA CYS A 65 4.76 -0.45 5.51
C CYS A 65 5.51 -0.04 6.79
N ASP A 66 4.80 0.23 7.88
CA ASP A 66 5.40 0.63 9.14
C ASP A 66 5.89 -0.61 9.92
N SER A 67 7.16 -0.59 10.32
CA SER A 67 7.77 -1.66 11.12
C SER A 67 7.07 -1.89 12.47
N VAL A 68 6.41 -0.87 13.02
CA VAL A 68 5.59 -0.99 14.24
C VAL A 68 4.41 -1.93 14.02
N LEU A 69 3.75 -1.86 12.86
CA LEU A 69 2.64 -2.75 12.51
C LEU A 69 3.11 -4.18 12.21
N ASP A 70 4.30 -4.35 11.66
CA ASP A 70 4.90 -5.66 11.43
C ASP A 70 5.22 -6.37 12.74
N PHE A 71 5.59 -5.63 13.79
CA PHE A 71 5.82 -6.18 15.12
C PHE A 71 4.52 -6.75 15.76
N GLU A 72 3.38 -6.11 15.52
CA GLU A 72 2.07 -6.53 16.04
C GLU A 72 1.42 -7.66 15.23
N LYS A 73 2.00 -8.04 14.11
CA LYS A 73 1.45 -9.08 13.24
C LYS A 73 1.36 -10.42 13.96
N ARG A 74 0.14 -11.01 14.00
CA ARG A 74 -0.09 -12.34 14.54
C ARG A 74 0.61 -13.38 13.67
N ARG A 75 1.51 -14.18 14.30
CA ARG A 75 2.24 -15.27 13.65
C ARG A 75 1.65 -16.60 14.11
N HIS A 76 1.42 -17.53 13.17
CA HIS A 76 0.85 -18.85 13.46
C HIS A 76 1.92 -19.93 13.66
N ILE A 77 3.17 -19.64 13.36
CA ILE A 77 4.28 -20.60 13.50
C ILE A 77 4.85 -20.46 14.91
N PRO A 78 4.76 -21.49 15.76
CA PRO A 78 5.35 -21.48 17.11
C PRO A 78 6.88 -21.47 16.98
N ILE A 79 7.52 -20.63 17.76
CA ILE A 79 8.98 -20.54 17.85
C ILE A 79 9.40 -21.11 19.21
N ARG A 80 10.44 -21.97 19.21
CA ARG A 80 11.04 -22.50 20.44
C ARG A 80 11.54 -21.35 21.32
N TYR A 81 11.39 -21.48 22.64
CA TYR A 81 11.87 -20.47 23.57
C TYR A 81 13.37 -20.21 23.41
N ASN A 82 13.73 -18.96 23.30
CA ASN A 82 15.11 -18.49 23.26
C ASN A 82 15.20 -17.21 24.13
N ARG A 83 16.09 -17.24 25.15
CA ARG A 83 16.23 -16.14 26.09
C ARG A 83 16.67 -14.83 25.43
N ASP A 84 17.59 -14.91 24.48
CA ASP A 84 18.10 -13.72 23.76
C ASP A 84 16.99 -13.08 22.90
N LEU A 85 16.16 -13.91 22.29
CA LEU A 85 15.00 -13.45 21.54
C LEU A 85 13.99 -12.74 22.47
N MET A 86 13.74 -13.29 23.67
CA MET A 86 12.84 -12.67 24.65
C MET A 86 13.33 -11.30 25.10
N VAL A 87 14.62 -11.17 25.41
CA VAL A 87 15.22 -9.89 25.82
C VAL A 87 15.08 -8.86 24.69
N LYS A 88 15.40 -9.25 23.46
CA LYS A 88 15.23 -8.37 22.28
C LYS A 88 13.76 -7.99 22.05
N THR A 89 12.82 -8.90 22.26
CA THR A 89 11.38 -8.63 22.13
C THR A 89 10.92 -7.59 23.16
N ILE A 90 11.34 -7.71 24.41
CA ILE A 90 10.99 -6.73 25.46
C ILE A 90 11.57 -5.35 25.13
N GLN A 91 12.80 -5.28 24.63
CA GLN A 91 13.40 -4.02 24.19
C GLN A 91 12.63 -3.41 23.00
N ALA A 92 12.23 -4.24 22.04
CA ALA A 92 11.43 -3.80 20.90
C ALA A 92 10.04 -3.29 21.34
N MET A 93 9.39 -3.94 22.30
CA MET A 93 8.11 -3.48 22.86
C MET A 93 8.22 -2.07 23.46
N LYS A 94 9.22 -1.82 24.28
CA LYS A 94 9.48 -0.48 24.85
C LYS A 94 9.65 0.56 23.74
N ARG A 95 10.44 0.23 22.72
CA ARG A 95 10.66 1.15 21.59
C ARG A 95 9.39 1.42 20.79
N VAL A 96 8.56 0.41 20.58
CA VAL A 96 7.26 0.56 19.90
C VAL A 96 6.33 1.49 20.69
N GLU A 97 6.28 1.36 22.02
CA GLU A 97 5.48 2.23 22.88
C GLU A 97 5.96 3.69 22.83
N GLU A 98 7.27 3.91 22.89
CA GLU A 98 7.84 5.27 22.73
C GLU A 98 7.43 5.90 21.38
N ILE A 99 7.52 5.15 20.27
CA ILE A 99 7.13 5.64 18.94
C ILE A 99 5.63 5.93 18.88
N LYS A 100 4.79 5.08 19.48
CA LYS A 100 3.34 5.31 19.54
C LYS A 100 2.99 6.55 20.38
N ALA A 101 3.68 6.76 21.49
CA ALA A 101 3.46 7.93 22.34
C ALA A 101 3.91 9.24 21.67
N ALA A 102 4.94 9.18 20.81
CA ALA A 102 5.46 10.34 20.09
C ALA A 102 4.62 10.74 18.85
N ARG A 103 3.71 9.85 18.38
CA ARG A 103 2.79 10.08 17.26
C ARG A 103 1.48 10.68 17.70
#